data_4f08dc754e4764061be34aaa48a5c2a8
#
_entry.id   4f08dc754e4764061be34aaa48a5c2a8
#
_cell.length_a   1.000
_cell.length_b   1.000
_cell.length_c   1.000
_cell.angle_alpha   90.00
_cell.angle_beta   90.00
_cell.angle_gamma   90.00
#
_symmetry.space_group_name_H-M   'P 1'
#
loop_
_entity.id
_entity.type
_entity.pdbx_description
1 polymer ?
#
loop_
_entity_poly.entity_id
_entity_poly.type
_entity_poly.pdbx_seq_one_letter_code
_entity_poly.pdbx_strand_id
1 'polypeptide(L)'
;MKQGMSDDFSLGVKLLTAGTAACIADLATFPLDTAKVRMQIAGEGQALLLASAEGSVFAVRTSQPGLFQTVANIVRYEGARSLYGGLSAGLQRQMCFASIRLGLYDSVKSLYAGIFDGNNKIGTSMNIGVRVAAGITTGALAVMIAQPTDVVKIRMQAGNNGRSSVRYSSTLQAYKSIASGEGAKGLWKGTMPNVSRNAIVNVTEIVCYDIIKDLILVSGYLRDGIPCHLTAATAAGLCTTLAASPVDVVKTRYMNSAAGEYKGAIDCAIKTFVQEGPTAFYKGFVPSFSRLVSWNIVLWVTYEQIKLHMKKLYGIE
;
A
#
# COMPACT_ATOMS: atom_id res chain seq x y z
N MET A 1 -25.19 -6.21 23.98
CA MET A 1 -25.28 -7.68 24.14
C MET A 1 -24.40 -8.33 23.07
N LYS A 2 -23.49 -9.22 23.45
CA LYS A 2 -22.52 -10.02 22.66
C LYS A 2 -21.34 -9.27 22.01
N GLN A 3 -20.50 -8.67 22.85
CA GLN A 3 -19.11 -8.34 22.58
C GLN A 3 -18.15 -9.48 23.05
N GLY A 4 -18.68 -10.67 23.29
CA GLY A 4 -18.00 -11.76 23.99
C GLY A 4 -17.88 -13.06 23.19
N MET A 5 -17.43 -13.03 21.90
CA MET A 5 -17.24 -14.28 21.16
C MET A 5 -16.03 -14.27 20.18
N SER A 6 -15.00 -13.49 20.51
CA SER A 6 -13.73 -13.49 19.75
C SER A 6 -12.60 -14.26 20.45
N ASP A 7 -12.84 -14.88 21.62
CA ASP A 7 -11.78 -15.43 22.45
C ASP A 7 -11.56 -16.96 22.34
N ASP A 8 -12.36 -17.66 21.54
CA ASP A 8 -12.36 -19.12 21.52
C ASP A 8 -11.23 -19.76 20.71
N PHE A 9 -10.48 -19.01 19.93
CA PHE A 9 -9.35 -19.55 19.14
C PHE A 9 -8.00 -19.10 19.69
N SER A 10 -7.01 -20.04 19.67
CA SER A 10 -5.64 -19.70 19.99
C SER A 10 -5.10 -18.58 19.09
N LEU A 11 -4.17 -17.78 19.60
CA LEU A 11 -3.55 -16.68 18.83
C LEU A 11 -2.99 -17.16 17.48
N GLY A 12 -2.40 -18.36 17.44
CA GLY A 12 -1.88 -18.95 16.21
C GLY A 12 -2.95 -19.19 15.15
N VAL A 13 -4.14 -19.69 15.53
CA VAL A 13 -5.26 -19.92 14.61
C VAL A 13 -5.79 -18.58 14.09
N LYS A 14 -5.91 -17.56 14.96
CA LYS A 14 -6.32 -16.20 14.54
C LYS A 14 -5.34 -15.59 13.53
N LEU A 15 -4.05 -15.75 13.75
CA LEU A 15 -3.00 -15.26 12.83
C LEU A 15 -3.01 -16.00 11.49
N LEU A 16 -3.18 -17.33 11.51
CA LEU A 16 -3.26 -18.13 10.29
C LEU A 16 -4.51 -17.79 9.48
N THR A 17 -5.67 -17.65 10.11
CA THR A 17 -6.92 -17.29 9.41
C THR A 17 -6.86 -15.90 8.83
N ALA A 18 -6.35 -14.92 9.56
CA ALA A 18 -6.17 -13.56 9.05
C ALA A 18 -5.11 -13.49 7.93
N GLY A 19 -4.01 -14.23 8.08
CA GLY A 19 -2.95 -14.30 7.06
C GLY A 19 -3.42 -14.95 5.75
N THR A 20 -4.15 -16.06 5.83
CA THR A 20 -4.72 -16.72 4.65
C THR A 20 -5.78 -15.86 3.97
N ALA A 21 -6.65 -15.20 4.74
CA ALA A 21 -7.64 -14.26 4.20
C ALA A 21 -6.97 -13.09 3.47
N ALA A 22 -5.90 -12.53 4.05
CA ALA A 22 -5.13 -11.45 3.42
C ALA A 22 -4.45 -11.89 2.11
N CYS A 23 -3.88 -13.10 2.07
CA CYS A 23 -3.30 -13.65 0.83
C CYS A 23 -4.34 -13.84 -0.28
N ILE A 24 -5.54 -14.33 0.06
CA ILE A 24 -6.65 -14.49 -0.89
C ILE A 24 -7.13 -13.12 -1.37
N ALA A 25 -7.25 -12.14 -0.47
CA ALA A 25 -7.61 -10.78 -0.83
C ALA A 25 -6.58 -10.13 -1.77
N ASP A 26 -5.29 -10.31 -1.50
CA ASP A 26 -4.22 -9.85 -2.40
C ASP A 26 -4.28 -10.53 -3.77
N LEU A 27 -4.51 -11.84 -3.82
CA LEU A 27 -4.65 -12.58 -5.07
C LEU A 27 -5.81 -12.05 -5.92
N ALA A 28 -6.97 -11.84 -5.30
CA ALA A 28 -8.17 -11.34 -5.99
C ALA A 28 -8.00 -9.89 -6.50
N THR A 29 -7.30 -9.04 -5.74
CA THR A 29 -7.13 -7.62 -6.07
C THR A 29 -5.85 -7.30 -6.83
N PHE A 30 -4.99 -8.29 -7.08
CA PHE A 30 -3.71 -8.11 -7.75
C PHE A 30 -3.78 -7.47 -9.15
N PRO A 31 -4.79 -7.79 -10.00
CA PRO A 31 -4.98 -7.09 -11.27
C PRO A 31 -5.15 -5.58 -11.13
N LEU A 32 -5.85 -5.12 -10.07
CA LEU A 32 -6.01 -3.69 -9.78
C LEU A 32 -4.69 -3.08 -9.30
N ASP A 33 -3.88 -3.83 -8.56
CA ASP A 33 -2.53 -3.40 -8.16
C ASP A 33 -1.64 -3.15 -9.37
N THR A 34 -1.62 -4.08 -10.32
CA THR A 34 -0.83 -3.96 -11.55
C THR A 34 -1.30 -2.76 -12.38
N ALA A 35 -2.61 -2.58 -12.54
CA ALA A 35 -3.16 -1.42 -13.24
C ALA A 35 -2.81 -0.09 -12.53
N LYS A 36 -2.89 -0.04 -11.19
CA LYS A 36 -2.45 1.11 -10.39
C LYS A 36 -1.01 1.50 -10.69
N VAL A 37 -0.08 0.55 -10.57
CA VAL A 37 1.36 0.79 -10.77
C VAL A 37 1.62 1.30 -12.20
N ARG A 38 1.01 0.70 -13.21
CA ARG A 38 1.16 1.14 -14.60
C ARG A 38 0.59 2.53 -14.86
N MET A 39 -0.54 2.87 -14.27
CA MET A 39 -1.11 4.22 -14.39
C MET A 39 -0.25 5.28 -13.68
N GLN A 40 0.38 4.94 -12.55
CA GLN A 40 1.28 5.83 -11.84
C GLN A 40 2.59 6.11 -12.61
N ILE A 41 3.09 5.10 -13.32
CA ILE A 41 4.30 5.21 -14.15
C ILE A 41 3.98 5.82 -15.52
N ALA A 42 2.74 5.70 -16.00
CA ALA A 42 2.34 6.23 -17.30
C ALA A 42 2.55 7.75 -17.36
N GLY A 43 3.22 8.20 -18.42
CA GLY A 43 3.57 9.62 -18.62
C GLY A 43 5.05 9.94 -18.51
N GLU A 44 5.83 9.17 -17.72
CA GLU A 44 7.30 9.38 -17.63
C GLU A 44 8.02 9.23 -18.97
N GLY A 45 7.55 8.31 -19.84
CA GLY A 45 8.19 8.05 -21.13
C GLY A 45 7.83 9.05 -22.25
N GLN A 46 6.63 9.62 -22.21
CA GLN A 46 6.14 10.50 -23.27
C GLN A 46 6.71 11.91 -23.17
N ALA A 47 6.86 12.45 -21.98
CA ALA A 47 7.47 13.75 -21.77
C ALA A 47 8.93 13.81 -22.26
N LEU A 48 9.65 12.71 -22.13
CA LEU A 48 11.07 12.66 -22.51
C LEU A 48 11.28 12.45 -24.03
N LEU A 49 10.41 11.70 -24.68
CA LEU A 49 10.47 11.53 -26.16
C LEU A 49 10.17 12.83 -26.89
N LEU A 50 9.26 13.67 -26.35
CA LEU A 50 8.94 14.97 -26.93
C LEU A 50 10.04 16.01 -26.66
N ALA A 51 10.71 15.95 -25.51
CA ALA A 51 11.86 16.81 -25.20
C ALA A 51 13.12 16.48 -26.02
N SER A 52 13.19 15.26 -26.59
CA SER A 52 14.34 14.82 -27.42
C SER A 52 14.13 15.13 -28.91
N ALA A 53 12.93 15.40 -29.38
CA ALA A 53 12.64 15.50 -30.80
C ALA A 53 12.63 16.92 -31.36
N GLU A 54 12.28 17.94 -30.60
CA GLU A 54 12.32 19.35 -31.04
C GLU A 54 12.28 20.32 -29.85
N GLY A 55 13.09 21.39 -29.94
CA GLY A 55 13.23 22.40 -28.89
C GLY A 55 12.01 23.29 -28.60
N SER A 56 10.80 22.80 -28.83
CA SER A 56 9.55 23.46 -28.45
C SER A 56 8.68 22.52 -27.59
N VAL A 57 8.54 22.86 -26.32
CA VAL A 57 7.77 22.10 -25.33
C VAL A 57 6.27 22.35 -25.55
N PHE A 58 5.66 21.67 -26.49
CA PHE A 58 4.21 21.48 -26.48
C PHE A 58 3.90 20.19 -25.75
N ALA A 59 3.41 20.30 -24.51
CA ALA A 59 2.87 19.19 -23.76
C ALA A 59 1.59 18.69 -24.47
N VAL A 60 1.73 17.75 -25.39
CA VAL A 60 0.58 17.01 -25.94
C VAL A 60 0.01 16.17 -24.78
N ARG A 61 -1.07 16.65 -24.22
CA ARG A 61 -1.84 15.99 -23.16
C ARG A 61 -2.53 14.77 -23.78
N THR A 62 -1.81 13.67 -23.96
CA THR A 62 -2.43 12.40 -24.35
C THR A 62 -3.36 11.96 -23.23
N SER A 63 -4.65 11.79 -23.59
CA SER A 63 -5.65 11.28 -22.66
C SER A 63 -5.18 9.95 -22.07
N GLN A 64 -4.96 9.93 -20.78
CA GLN A 64 -4.54 8.72 -20.07
C GLN A 64 -5.68 7.69 -20.12
N PRO A 65 -5.41 6.42 -20.47
CA PRO A 65 -6.44 5.40 -20.50
C PRO A 65 -7.01 5.20 -19.09
N GLY A 66 -8.33 5.07 -18.99
CA GLY A 66 -8.99 4.77 -17.73
C GLY A 66 -8.58 3.39 -17.18
N LEU A 67 -8.98 3.09 -15.93
CA LEU A 67 -8.64 1.83 -15.26
C LEU A 67 -8.99 0.58 -16.10
N PHE A 68 -10.22 0.49 -16.56
CA PHE A 68 -10.70 -0.66 -17.37
C PHE A 68 -9.97 -0.78 -18.70
N GLN A 69 -9.71 0.35 -19.36
CA GLN A 69 -8.98 0.38 -20.61
C GLN A 69 -7.51 -0.04 -20.40
N THR A 70 -6.90 0.36 -19.28
CA THR A 70 -5.54 -0.07 -18.90
C THR A 70 -5.50 -1.58 -18.71
N VAL A 71 -6.44 -2.16 -17.96
CA VAL A 71 -6.52 -3.62 -17.76
C VAL A 71 -6.75 -4.35 -19.09
N ALA A 72 -7.69 -3.87 -19.92
CA ALA A 72 -7.96 -4.45 -21.23
C ALA A 72 -6.73 -4.41 -22.15
N ASN A 73 -6.01 -3.30 -22.17
CA ASN A 73 -4.77 -3.16 -22.93
C ASN A 73 -3.68 -4.15 -22.46
N ILE A 74 -3.51 -4.30 -21.14
CA ILE A 74 -2.54 -5.27 -20.59
C ILE A 74 -2.90 -6.69 -21.07
N VAL A 75 -4.17 -7.08 -20.95
CA VAL A 75 -4.62 -8.41 -21.37
C VAL A 75 -4.43 -8.61 -22.87
N ARG A 76 -4.75 -7.61 -23.69
CA ARG A 76 -4.69 -7.68 -25.16
C ARG A 76 -3.25 -7.75 -25.69
N TYR A 77 -2.34 -6.94 -25.13
CA TYR A 77 -0.98 -6.81 -25.67
C TYR A 77 0.05 -7.69 -24.97
N GLU A 78 -0.14 -8.00 -23.70
CA GLU A 78 0.84 -8.75 -22.91
C GLU A 78 0.30 -10.09 -22.39
N GLY A 79 -1.01 -10.30 -22.48
CA GLY A 79 -1.70 -11.50 -21.99
C GLY A 79 -2.14 -11.38 -20.51
N ALA A 80 -3.13 -12.19 -20.13
CA ALA A 80 -3.74 -12.16 -18.80
C ALA A 80 -2.73 -12.48 -17.66
N ARG A 81 -1.71 -13.30 -17.93
CA ARG A 81 -0.64 -13.62 -16.95
C ARG A 81 0.16 -12.40 -16.51
N SER A 82 0.27 -11.36 -17.36
CA SER A 82 0.97 -10.14 -17.04
C SER A 82 0.32 -9.34 -15.91
N LEU A 83 -1.00 -9.48 -15.71
CA LEU A 83 -1.72 -8.89 -14.59
C LEU A 83 -1.23 -9.40 -13.22
N TYR A 84 -0.70 -10.61 -13.18
CA TYR A 84 -0.16 -11.24 -11.97
C TYR A 84 1.37 -11.19 -11.89
N GLY A 85 2.00 -10.35 -12.72
CA GLY A 85 3.44 -10.12 -12.69
C GLY A 85 3.89 -9.58 -11.32
N GLY A 86 4.80 -10.30 -10.66
CA GLY A 86 5.26 -9.94 -9.30
C GLY A 86 4.38 -10.39 -8.14
N LEU A 87 3.37 -11.26 -8.37
CA LEU A 87 2.51 -11.79 -7.32
C LEU A 87 3.33 -12.43 -6.19
N SER A 88 4.33 -13.26 -6.52
CA SER A 88 5.15 -13.92 -5.49
C SER A 88 5.95 -12.91 -4.64
N ALA A 89 6.46 -11.84 -5.26
CA ALA A 89 7.08 -10.74 -4.49
C ALA A 89 6.05 -10.01 -3.63
N GLY A 90 4.82 -9.83 -4.12
CA GLY A 90 3.71 -9.26 -3.35
C GLY A 90 3.36 -10.08 -2.12
N LEU A 91 3.25 -11.40 -2.25
CA LEU A 91 2.98 -12.31 -1.13
C LEU A 91 4.14 -12.34 -0.12
N GLN A 92 5.40 -12.40 -0.59
CA GLN A 92 6.58 -12.29 0.28
C GLN A 92 6.56 -10.99 1.08
N ARG A 93 6.26 -9.87 0.40
CA ARG A 93 6.10 -8.57 1.06
C ARG A 93 5.03 -8.61 2.15
N GLN A 94 3.86 -9.15 1.85
CA GLN A 94 2.74 -9.22 2.79
C GLN A 94 3.13 -10.02 4.06
N MET A 95 3.76 -11.17 3.86
CA MET A 95 4.23 -12.00 4.98
C MET A 95 5.28 -11.28 5.83
N CYS A 96 6.34 -10.73 5.22
CA CYS A 96 7.38 -10.01 5.93
C CYS A 96 6.83 -8.80 6.69
N PHE A 97 6.02 -7.98 6.00
CA PHE A 97 5.48 -6.75 6.58
C PHE A 97 4.53 -7.04 7.74
N ALA A 98 3.61 -8.00 7.57
CA ALA A 98 2.66 -8.39 8.61
C ALA A 98 3.37 -8.99 9.83
N SER A 99 4.33 -9.89 9.64
CA SER A 99 5.08 -10.53 10.73
C SER A 99 5.84 -9.51 11.57
N ILE A 100 6.52 -8.55 10.93
CA ILE A 100 7.29 -7.53 11.63
C ILE A 100 6.34 -6.56 12.36
N ARG A 101 5.30 -6.09 11.67
CA ARG A 101 4.36 -5.13 12.24
C ARG A 101 3.61 -5.72 13.44
N LEU A 102 3.12 -6.95 13.35
CA LEU A 102 2.41 -7.60 14.44
C LEU A 102 3.35 -8.01 15.58
N GLY A 103 4.54 -8.53 15.26
CA GLY A 103 5.49 -9.00 16.26
C GLY A 103 6.15 -7.88 17.06
N LEU A 104 6.38 -6.71 16.45
CA LEU A 104 7.07 -5.60 17.11
C LEU A 104 6.13 -4.52 17.66
N TYR A 105 4.88 -4.46 17.22
CA TYR A 105 3.97 -3.38 17.58
C TYR A 105 3.75 -3.28 19.10
N ASP A 106 3.43 -4.38 19.75
CA ASP A 106 3.13 -4.37 21.19
C ASP A 106 4.38 -4.07 22.02
N SER A 107 5.54 -4.57 21.61
CA SER A 107 6.82 -4.29 22.27
C SER A 107 7.21 -2.82 22.15
N VAL A 108 7.09 -2.24 20.95
CA VAL A 108 7.40 -0.81 20.72
C VAL A 108 6.38 0.09 21.42
N LYS A 109 5.11 -0.30 21.42
CA LYS A 109 4.05 0.42 22.10
C LYS A 109 4.25 0.45 23.60
N SER A 110 4.62 -0.69 24.22
CA SER A 110 4.93 -0.75 25.66
C SER A 110 6.16 0.08 26.02
N LEU A 111 7.17 0.09 25.15
CA LEU A 111 8.36 0.92 25.32
C LEU A 111 8.03 2.42 25.29
N TYR A 112 7.22 2.86 24.33
CA TYR A 112 6.77 4.27 24.28
C TYR A 112 5.84 4.63 25.44
N ALA A 113 4.95 3.74 25.84
CA ALA A 113 4.11 3.97 27.02
C ALA A 113 4.98 4.14 28.29
N GLY A 114 6.04 3.34 28.46
CA GLY A 114 6.98 3.50 29.56
C GLY A 114 7.78 4.81 29.55
N ILE A 115 8.07 5.34 28.33
CA ILE A 115 8.82 6.60 28.17
C ILE A 115 7.92 7.82 28.40
N PHE A 116 6.69 7.80 27.85
CA PHE A 116 5.80 8.96 27.87
C PHE A 116 4.87 8.99 29.08
N ASP A 117 4.53 7.85 29.67
CA ASP A 117 3.65 7.73 30.85
C ASP A 117 4.42 7.60 32.18
N GLY A 118 5.64 8.07 32.25
CA GLY A 118 6.44 8.02 33.46
C GLY A 118 5.65 8.38 34.73
N ASN A 119 5.10 7.35 35.40
CA ASN A 119 4.47 7.37 36.72
C ASN A 119 2.94 7.63 36.84
N ASN A 120 2.18 7.81 35.82
CA ASN A 120 0.71 7.90 35.97
C ASN A 120 0.00 6.63 35.47
N LYS A 121 -0.27 5.73 36.41
CA LYS A 121 -1.24 4.62 36.28
C LYS A 121 -2.68 5.18 36.18
N ILE A 122 -3.00 5.89 35.11
CA ILE A 122 -4.37 6.31 34.85
C ILE A 122 -4.83 5.62 33.58
N GLY A 123 -5.87 4.80 33.80
CA GLY A 123 -6.42 3.85 32.83
C GLY A 123 -6.86 4.43 31.52
N THR A 124 -6.87 3.56 30.55
CA THR A 124 -7.81 3.37 29.42
C THR A 124 -7.90 4.43 28.32
N SER A 125 -7.29 5.58 28.36
CA SER A 125 -7.13 6.39 27.14
C SER A 125 -5.64 6.47 26.76
N MET A 126 -5.20 5.41 26.11
CA MET A 126 -3.86 5.37 25.55
C MET A 126 -3.72 6.54 24.59
N ASN A 127 -2.86 7.51 24.94
CA ASN A 127 -2.62 8.72 24.15
C ASN A 127 -2.47 8.37 22.66
N ILE A 128 -3.28 8.99 21.80
CA ILE A 128 -3.21 8.84 20.34
C ILE A 128 -1.76 9.01 19.89
N GLY A 129 -0.98 9.89 20.53
CA GLY A 129 0.44 10.10 20.26
C GLY A 129 1.29 8.85 20.41
N VAL A 130 1.09 8.03 21.44
CA VAL A 130 1.83 6.76 21.64
C VAL A 130 1.47 5.76 20.55
N ARG A 131 0.20 5.64 20.19
CA ARG A 131 -0.26 4.76 19.10
C ARG A 131 0.32 5.17 17.75
N VAL A 132 0.33 6.46 17.45
CA VAL A 132 0.90 7.04 16.23
C VAL A 132 2.41 6.82 16.18
N ALA A 133 3.14 7.14 17.26
CA ALA A 133 4.58 6.94 17.34
C ALA A 133 4.97 5.46 17.18
N ALA A 134 4.28 4.56 17.88
CA ALA A 134 4.50 3.11 17.74
C ALA A 134 4.19 2.63 16.32
N GLY A 135 3.11 3.11 15.70
CA GLY A 135 2.75 2.78 14.32
C GLY A 135 3.77 3.27 13.28
N ILE A 136 4.30 4.48 13.46
CA ILE A 136 5.34 5.04 12.57
C ILE A 136 6.63 4.24 12.69
N THR A 137 7.11 3.97 13.91
CA THR A 137 8.39 3.27 14.12
C THR A 137 8.33 1.82 13.68
N THR A 138 7.28 1.07 14.04
CA THR A 138 7.11 -0.31 13.59
C THR A 138 6.88 -0.39 12.09
N GLY A 139 6.14 0.56 11.52
CA GLY A 139 5.97 0.69 10.08
C GLY A 139 7.26 0.99 9.35
N ALA A 140 8.11 1.88 9.88
CA ALA A 140 9.42 2.18 9.30
C ALA A 140 10.35 0.96 9.30
N LEU A 141 10.43 0.24 10.43
CA LEU A 141 11.22 -0.99 10.54
C LEU A 141 10.72 -2.07 9.57
N ALA A 142 9.39 -2.27 9.49
CA ALA A 142 8.80 -3.20 8.55
C ALA A 142 9.12 -2.85 7.10
N VAL A 143 9.07 -1.55 6.74
CA VAL A 143 9.46 -1.07 5.41
C VAL A 143 10.94 -1.35 5.14
N MET A 144 11.85 -1.04 6.05
CA MET A 144 13.28 -1.23 5.83
C MET A 144 13.63 -2.69 5.52
N ILE A 145 12.99 -3.64 6.20
CA ILE A 145 13.22 -5.07 6.00
C ILE A 145 12.49 -5.58 4.73
N ALA A 146 11.27 -5.13 4.48
CA ALA A 146 10.48 -5.55 3.32
C ALA A 146 10.81 -4.79 2.02
N GLN A 147 11.66 -3.76 2.06
CA GLN A 147 11.97 -2.91 0.91
C GLN A 147 12.44 -3.66 -0.34
N PRO A 148 13.33 -4.65 -0.25
CA PRO A 148 13.74 -5.43 -1.43
C PRO A 148 12.57 -6.07 -2.17
N THR A 149 11.57 -6.57 -1.42
CA THR A 149 10.38 -7.20 -2.02
C THR A 149 9.49 -6.16 -2.70
N ASP A 150 9.40 -4.95 -2.14
CA ASP A 150 8.65 -3.83 -2.73
C ASP A 150 9.24 -3.40 -4.08
N VAL A 151 10.56 -3.23 -4.15
CA VAL A 151 11.25 -2.82 -5.38
C VAL A 151 11.03 -3.87 -6.48
N VAL A 152 11.23 -5.14 -6.16
CA VAL A 152 11.02 -6.24 -7.12
C VAL A 152 9.56 -6.30 -7.57
N LYS A 153 8.60 -6.20 -6.64
CA LYS A 153 7.16 -6.17 -6.96
C LYS A 153 6.85 -5.07 -7.97
N ILE A 154 7.23 -3.82 -7.67
CA ILE A 154 6.93 -2.66 -8.53
C ILE A 154 7.56 -2.81 -9.91
N ARG A 155 8.82 -3.23 -10.01
CA ARG A 155 9.50 -3.42 -11.29
C ARG A 155 8.88 -4.54 -12.13
N MET A 156 8.45 -5.63 -11.50
CA MET A 156 7.73 -6.70 -12.21
C MET A 156 6.35 -6.26 -12.68
N GLN A 157 5.62 -5.45 -11.89
CA GLN A 157 4.30 -4.90 -12.25
C GLN A 157 4.40 -3.83 -13.35
N ALA A 158 5.49 -3.06 -13.38
CA ALA A 158 5.73 -2.05 -14.41
C ALA A 158 5.77 -2.66 -15.82
N GLY A 159 6.23 -3.90 -15.95
CA GLY A 159 6.26 -4.63 -17.23
C GLY A 159 7.04 -3.88 -18.32
N ASN A 160 6.55 -3.96 -19.56
CA ASN A 160 7.20 -3.33 -20.73
C ASN A 160 7.03 -1.79 -20.78
N ASN A 161 6.19 -1.20 -19.93
CA ASN A 161 5.95 0.25 -19.90
C ASN A 161 6.98 1.02 -19.04
N GLY A 162 7.88 0.29 -18.37
CA GLY A 162 9.00 0.90 -17.66
C GLY A 162 10.22 1.03 -18.58
N ARG A 163 11.03 2.07 -18.35
CA ARG A 163 12.28 2.35 -19.09
C ARG A 163 13.32 1.25 -19.04
N SER A 164 13.24 0.29 -18.14
CA SER A 164 14.09 -0.88 -18.16
C SER A 164 13.47 -1.93 -19.08
N SER A 165 14.08 -2.16 -20.22
CA SER A 165 13.74 -3.19 -21.21
C SER A 165 13.92 -4.64 -20.67
N VAL A 166 14.21 -4.81 -19.40
CA VAL A 166 14.50 -6.11 -18.78
C VAL A 166 13.19 -6.75 -18.31
N ARG A 167 12.71 -7.71 -19.08
CA ARG A 167 11.58 -8.56 -18.70
C ARG A 167 12.08 -9.63 -17.72
N TYR A 168 11.64 -9.55 -16.47
CA TYR A 168 11.96 -10.58 -15.47
C TYR A 168 11.04 -11.80 -15.64
N SER A 169 11.62 -12.99 -15.83
CA SER A 169 10.85 -14.24 -15.93
C SER A 169 10.45 -14.80 -14.57
N SER A 170 11.21 -14.47 -13.52
CA SER A 170 10.92 -14.91 -12.14
C SER A 170 11.37 -13.88 -11.12
N THR A 171 10.77 -13.93 -9.93
CA THR A 171 11.10 -13.05 -8.80
C THR A 171 12.57 -13.19 -8.39
N LEU A 172 13.11 -14.42 -8.37
CA LEU A 172 14.51 -14.67 -8.01
C LEU A 172 15.47 -14.06 -9.03
N GLN A 173 15.13 -14.16 -10.32
CA GLN A 173 15.90 -13.53 -11.39
C GLN A 173 15.87 -12.00 -11.26
N ALA A 174 14.71 -11.42 -10.87
CA ALA A 174 14.59 -10.00 -10.63
C ALA A 174 15.52 -9.53 -9.51
N TYR A 175 15.55 -10.24 -8.37
CA TYR A 175 16.50 -9.94 -7.28
C TYR A 175 17.93 -9.97 -7.75
N LYS A 176 18.35 -11.04 -8.44
CA LYS A 176 19.72 -11.18 -8.95
C LYS A 176 20.07 -10.09 -9.96
N SER A 177 19.18 -9.81 -10.91
CA SER A 177 19.39 -8.80 -11.95
C SER A 177 19.53 -7.40 -11.37
N ILE A 178 18.69 -7.03 -10.39
CA ILE A 178 18.78 -5.73 -9.73
C ILE A 178 20.07 -5.64 -8.89
N ALA A 179 20.39 -6.68 -8.13
CA ALA A 179 21.59 -6.70 -7.30
C ALA A 179 22.88 -6.66 -8.13
N SER A 180 22.92 -7.31 -9.31
CA SER A 180 24.10 -7.28 -10.19
C SER A 180 24.20 -6.00 -11.01
N GLY A 181 23.06 -5.40 -11.43
CA GLY A 181 23.07 -4.20 -12.27
C GLY A 181 23.20 -2.89 -11.50
N GLU A 182 22.49 -2.75 -10.36
CA GLU A 182 22.45 -1.52 -9.55
C GLU A 182 23.14 -1.68 -8.19
N GLY A 183 23.69 -2.86 -7.92
CA GLY A 183 24.25 -3.21 -6.60
C GLY A 183 23.18 -3.46 -5.54
N ALA A 184 23.61 -3.87 -4.34
CA ALA A 184 22.70 -4.11 -3.22
C ALA A 184 21.86 -2.86 -2.88
N LYS A 185 22.42 -1.65 -3.01
CA LYS A 185 21.71 -0.38 -2.77
C LYS A 185 20.48 -0.21 -3.67
N GLY A 186 20.46 -0.79 -4.86
CA GLY A 186 19.32 -0.76 -5.77
C GLY A 186 18.05 -1.41 -5.18
N LEU A 187 18.21 -2.44 -4.34
CA LEU A 187 17.10 -3.10 -3.66
C LEU A 187 16.47 -2.26 -2.55
N TRP A 188 17.21 -1.27 -2.00
CA TRP A 188 16.69 -0.31 -1.02
C TRP A 188 16.30 1.04 -1.63
N LYS A 189 16.27 1.12 -2.97
CA LYS A 189 15.83 2.32 -3.68
C LYS A 189 14.37 2.64 -3.31
N GLY A 190 14.10 3.89 -2.93
CA GLY A 190 12.76 4.32 -2.55
C GLY A 190 12.35 3.99 -1.12
N THR A 191 13.29 3.65 -0.21
CA THR A 191 12.99 3.43 1.21
C THR A 191 12.38 4.69 1.84
N MET A 192 12.96 5.87 1.60
CA MET A 192 12.47 7.13 2.17
C MET A 192 11.02 7.45 1.76
N PRO A 193 10.65 7.51 0.47
CA PRO A 193 9.26 7.73 0.10
C PRO A 193 8.33 6.63 0.61
N ASN A 194 8.81 5.39 0.74
CA ASN A 194 8.00 4.30 1.29
C ASN A 194 7.74 4.47 2.79
N VAL A 195 8.75 4.86 3.58
CA VAL A 195 8.60 5.19 5.00
C VAL A 195 7.67 6.38 5.18
N SER A 196 7.89 7.47 4.42
CA SER A 196 7.03 8.66 4.45
C SER A 196 5.57 8.32 4.12
N ARG A 197 5.36 7.50 3.09
CA ARG A 197 4.03 7.02 2.73
C ARG A 197 3.36 6.27 3.88
N ASN A 198 4.06 5.34 4.53
CA ASN A 198 3.51 4.59 5.66
C ASN A 198 3.21 5.48 6.87
N ALA A 199 4.06 6.44 7.16
CA ALA A 199 3.82 7.43 8.21
C ALA A 199 2.55 8.25 7.93
N ILE A 200 2.43 8.82 6.72
CA ILE A 200 1.26 9.60 6.30
C ILE A 200 -0.02 8.75 6.39
N VAL A 201 0.00 7.53 5.87
CA VAL A 201 -1.16 6.61 5.93
C VAL A 201 -1.56 6.34 7.36
N ASN A 202 -0.62 5.95 8.23
CA ASN A 202 -0.94 5.63 9.63
C ASN A 202 -1.52 6.84 10.39
N VAL A 203 -0.90 8.02 10.22
CA VAL A 203 -1.38 9.24 10.87
C VAL A 203 -2.77 9.63 10.36
N THR A 204 -2.93 9.71 9.04
CA THR A 204 -4.19 10.15 8.42
C THR A 204 -5.32 9.17 8.75
N GLU A 205 -5.05 7.86 8.71
CA GLU A 205 -6.06 6.84 9.01
C GLU A 205 -6.56 6.95 10.44
N ILE A 206 -5.65 7.06 11.42
CA ILE A 206 -6.03 7.17 12.85
C ILE A 206 -6.76 8.48 13.09
N VAL A 207 -6.19 9.61 12.67
CA VAL A 207 -6.74 10.95 12.95
C VAL A 207 -8.07 11.15 12.24
N CYS A 208 -8.15 10.85 10.94
CA CYS A 208 -9.39 11.02 10.20
C CYS A 208 -10.50 10.09 10.71
N TYR A 209 -10.16 8.84 11.07
CA TYR A 209 -11.13 7.91 11.61
C TYR A 209 -11.73 8.44 12.93
N ASP A 210 -10.89 8.88 13.86
CA ASP A 210 -11.34 9.38 15.16
C ASP A 210 -12.19 10.65 14.98
N ILE A 211 -11.73 11.62 14.17
CA ILE A 211 -12.50 12.86 13.90
C ILE A 211 -13.84 12.56 13.22
N ILE A 212 -13.86 11.72 12.20
CA ILE A 212 -15.10 11.42 11.45
C ILE A 212 -16.07 10.64 12.33
N LYS A 213 -15.59 9.69 13.14
CA LYS A 213 -16.42 8.97 14.09
C LYS A 213 -17.05 9.93 15.10
N ASP A 214 -16.27 10.84 15.68
CA ASP A 214 -16.77 11.82 16.64
C ASP A 214 -17.80 12.76 15.99
N LEU A 215 -17.57 13.22 14.77
CA LEU A 215 -18.54 14.03 14.03
C LEU A 215 -19.86 13.30 13.77
N ILE A 216 -19.81 12.01 13.43
CA ILE A 216 -21.03 11.19 13.21
C ILE A 216 -21.81 11.03 14.53
N LEU A 217 -21.10 10.79 15.64
CA LEU A 217 -21.74 10.63 16.95
C LEU A 217 -22.35 11.93 17.46
N VAL A 218 -21.65 13.07 17.33
CA VAL A 218 -22.13 14.39 17.72
C VAL A 218 -23.34 14.83 16.87
N SER A 219 -23.33 14.50 15.57
CA SER A 219 -24.45 14.82 14.67
C SER A 219 -25.72 14.01 14.95
N GLY A 220 -25.62 12.92 15.73
CA GLY A 220 -26.75 12.08 16.10
C GLY A 220 -27.33 11.21 14.96
N TYR A 221 -26.72 11.24 13.76
CA TYR A 221 -27.22 10.45 12.62
C TYR A 221 -27.11 8.95 12.83
N LEU A 222 -26.03 8.49 13.48
CA LEU A 222 -25.80 7.08 13.76
C LEU A 222 -25.38 6.91 15.23
N ARG A 223 -25.93 5.85 15.86
CA ARG A 223 -25.46 5.40 17.18
C ARG A 223 -24.11 4.68 17.04
N ASP A 224 -23.35 4.63 18.14
CA ASP A 224 -22.09 3.86 18.16
C ASP A 224 -22.37 2.37 17.89
N GLY A 225 -22.02 1.94 16.68
CA GLY A 225 -22.30 0.61 16.18
C GLY A 225 -21.62 0.34 14.84
N ILE A 226 -21.84 -0.86 14.30
CA ILE A 226 -21.22 -1.31 13.03
C ILE A 226 -21.41 -0.31 11.88
N PRO A 227 -22.62 0.29 11.64
CA PRO A 227 -22.78 1.26 10.56
C PRO A 227 -21.94 2.52 10.75
N CYS A 228 -21.81 3.03 11.97
CA CYS A 228 -20.98 4.19 12.28
C CYS A 228 -19.49 3.89 11.99
N HIS A 229 -19.00 2.75 12.44
CA HIS A 229 -17.62 2.33 12.19
C HIS A 229 -17.33 2.11 10.70
N LEU A 230 -18.25 1.53 9.93
CA LEU A 230 -18.10 1.33 8.49
C LEU A 230 -18.06 2.65 7.73
N THR A 231 -18.97 3.58 8.04
CA THR A 231 -18.98 4.90 7.38
C THR A 231 -17.74 5.71 7.73
N ALA A 232 -17.34 5.74 9.01
CA ALA A 232 -16.12 6.41 9.45
C ALA A 232 -14.86 5.81 8.80
N ALA A 233 -14.76 4.49 8.74
CA ALA A 233 -13.61 3.81 8.10
C ALA A 233 -13.54 4.06 6.59
N THR A 234 -14.68 4.06 5.90
CA THR A 234 -14.72 4.34 4.45
C THR A 234 -14.31 5.78 4.16
N ALA A 235 -14.84 6.74 4.91
CA ALA A 235 -14.48 8.14 4.75
C ALA A 235 -13.01 8.42 5.14
N ALA A 236 -12.52 7.82 6.22
CA ALA A 236 -11.11 7.89 6.59
C ALA A 236 -10.20 7.28 5.51
N GLY A 237 -10.60 6.16 4.91
CA GLY A 237 -9.89 5.53 3.80
C GLY A 237 -9.81 6.43 2.56
N LEU A 238 -10.86 7.19 2.25
CA LEU A 238 -10.86 8.18 1.19
C LEU A 238 -9.85 9.31 1.48
N CYS A 239 -9.92 9.90 2.68
CA CYS A 239 -8.98 10.94 3.11
C CYS A 239 -7.53 10.44 3.08
N THR A 240 -7.30 9.23 3.58
CA THR A 240 -5.97 8.59 3.57
C THR A 240 -5.45 8.39 2.15
N THR A 241 -6.29 7.93 1.23
CA THR A 241 -5.90 7.75 -0.18
C THR A 241 -5.58 9.07 -0.85
N LEU A 242 -6.35 10.14 -0.56
CA LEU A 242 -6.07 11.49 -1.06
C LEU A 242 -4.73 12.01 -0.55
N ALA A 243 -4.47 11.90 0.74
CA ALA A 243 -3.22 12.37 1.36
C ALA A 243 -1.99 11.56 0.91
N ALA A 244 -2.14 10.26 0.71
CA ALA A 244 -1.05 9.37 0.33
C ALA A 244 -0.75 9.38 -1.19
N SER A 245 -1.70 9.77 -2.04
CA SER A 245 -1.56 9.72 -3.51
C SER A 245 -0.29 10.39 -4.04
N PRO A 246 0.09 11.61 -3.63
CA PRO A 246 1.30 12.26 -4.13
C PRO A 246 2.56 11.45 -3.83
N VAL A 247 2.65 10.92 -2.62
CA VAL A 247 3.81 10.13 -2.20
C VAL A 247 3.82 8.76 -2.88
N ASP A 248 2.65 8.16 -3.12
CA ASP A 248 2.51 6.91 -3.86
C ASP A 248 3.06 7.02 -5.28
N VAL A 249 2.76 8.11 -5.99
CA VAL A 249 3.29 8.35 -7.33
C VAL A 249 4.80 8.51 -7.32
N VAL A 250 5.34 9.34 -6.42
CA VAL A 250 6.79 9.55 -6.28
C VAL A 250 7.49 8.24 -5.93
N LYS A 251 6.96 7.48 -4.96
CA LYS A 251 7.48 6.15 -4.58
C LYS A 251 7.57 5.23 -5.79
N THR A 252 6.47 5.08 -6.51
CA THR A 252 6.36 4.12 -7.63
C THR A 252 7.32 4.49 -8.77
N ARG A 253 7.37 5.76 -9.14
CA ARG A 253 8.28 6.28 -10.18
C ARG A 253 9.74 6.11 -9.78
N TYR A 254 10.10 6.56 -8.58
CA TYR A 254 11.47 6.48 -8.11
C TYR A 254 11.97 5.04 -7.99
N MET A 255 11.14 4.10 -7.54
CA MET A 255 11.50 2.67 -7.48
C MET A 255 11.65 2.03 -8.85
N ASN A 256 10.85 2.47 -9.84
CA ASN A 256 10.89 1.93 -11.20
C ASN A 256 11.98 2.58 -12.07
N SER A 257 12.48 3.76 -11.70
CA SER A 257 13.47 4.50 -12.50
C SER A 257 14.80 3.78 -12.59
N ALA A 258 15.52 3.98 -13.72
CA ALA A 258 16.87 3.47 -13.90
C ALA A 258 17.87 4.11 -12.91
N ALA A 259 19.03 3.48 -12.76
CA ALA A 259 20.10 4.04 -11.93
C ALA A 259 20.57 5.38 -12.51
N GLY A 260 20.66 6.41 -11.66
CA GLY A 260 21.13 7.75 -12.07
C GLY A 260 20.08 8.68 -12.71
N GLU A 261 18.85 8.23 -12.97
CA GLU A 261 17.80 9.05 -13.58
C GLU A 261 17.32 10.18 -12.67
N TYR A 262 17.15 9.87 -11.39
CA TYR A 262 16.82 10.84 -10.34
C TYR A 262 17.91 10.86 -9.27
N LYS A 263 18.30 12.06 -8.83
CA LYS A 263 19.24 12.24 -7.71
C LYS A 263 18.64 11.77 -6.37
N GLY A 264 17.31 11.73 -6.27
CA GLY A 264 16.57 11.31 -5.07
C GLY A 264 15.06 11.40 -5.26
N ALA A 265 14.31 11.06 -4.23
CA ALA A 265 12.84 11.12 -4.25
C ALA A 265 12.32 12.56 -4.41
N ILE A 266 13.00 13.55 -3.83
CA ILE A 266 12.64 14.97 -3.95
C ILE A 266 12.85 15.45 -5.39
N ASP A 267 13.97 15.08 -6.03
CA ASP A 267 14.23 15.41 -7.43
C ASP A 267 13.18 14.78 -8.35
N CYS A 268 12.77 13.54 -8.09
CA CYS A 268 11.67 12.88 -8.78
C CYS A 268 10.35 13.67 -8.62
N ALA A 269 10.03 14.13 -7.40
CA ALA A 269 8.83 14.92 -7.15
C ALA A 269 8.85 16.26 -7.90
N ILE A 270 9.98 16.99 -7.85
CA ILE A 270 10.15 18.28 -8.54
C ILE A 270 10.03 18.09 -10.06
N LYS A 271 10.72 17.12 -10.64
CA LYS A 271 10.64 16.83 -12.07
C LYS A 271 9.23 16.44 -12.50
N THR A 272 8.53 15.62 -11.71
CA THR A 272 7.13 15.25 -11.96
C THR A 272 6.24 16.50 -11.95
N PHE A 273 6.42 17.38 -10.97
CA PHE A 273 5.64 18.61 -10.88
C PHE A 273 5.87 19.56 -12.07
N VAL A 274 7.13 19.76 -12.42
CA VAL A 274 7.51 20.70 -13.51
C VAL A 274 7.10 20.16 -14.89
N GLN A 275 7.25 18.85 -15.14
CA GLN A 275 7.01 18.27 -16.45
C GLN A 275 5.54 17.93 -16.71
N GLU A 276 4.81 17.47 -15.70
CA GLU A 276 3.46 16.94 -15.86
C GLU A 276 2.40 17.73 -15.08
N GLY A 277 2.83 18.65 -14.20
CA GLY A 277 1.95 19.47 -13.37
C GLY A 277 1.40 18.74 -12.13
N PRO A 278 0.60 19.45 -11.30
CA PRO A 278 0.11 18.92 -10.01
C PRO A 278 -0.84 17.74 -10.15
N THR A 279 -1.56 17.63 -11.27
CA THR A 279 -2.49 16.52 -11.53
C THR A 279 -1.79 15.17 -11.70
N ALA A 280 -0.49 15.17 -11.99
CA ALA A 280 0.31 13.97 -12.11
C ALA A 280 0.38 13.17 -10.79
N PHE A 281 0.36 13.87 -9.64
CA PHE A 281 0.40 13.24 -8.32
C PHE A 281 -0.86 12.44 -7.96
N TYR A 282 -1.95 12.66 -8.69
CA TYR A 282 -3.20 11.91 -8.51
C TYR A 282 -3.44 10.87 -9.62
N LYS A 283 -2.44 10.64 -10.48
CA LYS A 283 -2.48 9.53 -11.45
C LYS A 283 -2.52 8.21 -10.70
N GLY A 284 -3.55 7.39 -10.96
CA GLY A 284 -3.75 6.14 -10.24
C GLY A 284 -4.56 6.28 -8.93
N PHE A 285 -5.17 7.43 -8.63
CA PHE A 285 -6.07 7.58 -7.48
C PHE A 285 -7.26 6.62 -7.55
N VAL A 286 -7.97 6.59 -8.69
CA VAL A 286 -9.13 5.71 -8.89
C VAL A 286 -8.78 4.23 -8.67
N PRO A 287 -7.75 3.66 -9.32
CA PRO A 287 -7.36 2.27 -9.05
C PRO A 287 -6.85 2.05 -7.62
N SER A 288 -6.23 3.06 -6.98
CA SER A 288 -5.81 2.95 -5.58
C SER A 288 -7.00 2.82 -4.64
N PHE A 289 -8.02 3.65 -4.82
CA PHE A 289 -9.22 3.62 -4.01
C PHE A 289 -10.05 2.36 -4.29
N SER A 290 -10.25 2.00 -5.56
CA SER A 290 -10.94 0.76 -5.94
C SER A 290 -10.26 -0.47 -5.36
N ARG A 291 -8.93 -0.52 -5.39
CA ARG A 291 -8.17 -1.60 -4.76
C ARG A 291 -8.38 -1.65 -3.25
N LEU A 292 -8.34 -0.50 -2.56
CA LEU A 292 -8.55 -0.44 -1.11
C LEU A 292 -9.91 -1.01 -0.73
N VAL A 293 -10.96 -0.58 -1.40
CA VAL A 293 -12.34 -1.05 -1.15
C VAL A 293 -12.48 -2.53 -1.47
N SER A 294 -12.04 -2.96 -2.66
CA SER A 294 -12.13 -4.37 -3.07
C SER A 294 -11.33 -5.29 -2.14
N TRP A 295 -10.13 -4.88 -1.74
CA TRP A 295 -9.29 -5.66 -0.83
C TRP A 295 -9.95 -5.83 0.54
N ASN A 296 -10.51 -4.76 1.10
CA ASN A 296 -11.23 -4.84 2.37
C ASN A 296 -12.46 -5.75 2.29
N ILE A 297 -13.26 -5.64 1.21
CA ILE A 297 -14.45 -6.49 1.03
C ILE A 297 -14.04 -7.97 0.95
N VAL A 298 -13.07 -8.30 0.10
CA VAL A 298 -12.60 -9.68 -0.07
C VAL A 298 -12.00 -10.22 1.23
N LEU A 299 -11.19 -9.40 1.92
CA LEU A 299 -10.59 -9.76 3.21
C LEU A 299 -11.67 -10.13 4.24
N TRP A 300 -12.66 -9.26 4.45
CA TRP A 300 -13.71 -9.47 5.43
C TRP A 300 -14.57 -10.69 5.11
N VAL A 301 -15.02 -10.82 3.86
CA VAL A 301 -15.82 -11.97 3.41
C VAL A 301 -15.02 -13.27 3.59
N THR A 302 -13.77 -13.30 3.13
CA THR A 302 -12.92 -14.49 3.25
C THR A 302 -12.62 -14.84 4.69
N TYR A 303 -12.28 -13.85 5.52
CA TYR A 303 -12.03 -14.04 6.94
C TYR A 303 -13.25 -14.61 7.67
N GLU A 304 -14.44 -14.10 7.38
CA GLU A 304 -15.68 -14.58 7.99
C GLU A 304 -15.99 -16.02 7.56
N GLN A 305 -15.82 -16.35 6.27
CA GLN A 305 -16.01 -17.71 5.76
C GLN A 305 -15.01 -18.70 6.38
N ILE A 306 -13.74 -18.34 6.47
CA ILE A 306 -12.73 -19.19 7.12
C ILE A 306 -13.08 -19.38 8.60
N LYS A 307 -13.47 -18.32 9.30
CA LYS A 307 -13.87 -18.37 10.71
C LYS A 307 -15.07 -19.29 10.94
N LEU A 308 -16.09 -19.21 10.08
CA LEU A 308 -17.27 -20.09 10.14
C LEU A 308 -16.88 -21.55 9.88
N HIS A 309 -16.02 -21.80 8.90
CA HIS A 309 -15.55 -23.15 8.59
C HIS A 309 -14.72 -23.74 9.75
N MET A 310 -13.86 -22.94 10.35
CA MET A 310 -13.07 -23.34 11.53
C MET A 310 -13.98 -23.64 12.74
N LYS A 311 -15.02 -22.84 12.98
CA LYS A 311 -15.98 -23.11 14.05
C LYS A 311 -16.66 -24.48 13.87
N LYS A 312 -17.08 -24.80 12.64
CA LYS A 312 -17.65 -26.12 12.31
C LYS A 312 -16.67 -27.26 12.55
N LEU A 313 -15.40 -27.07 12.19
CA LEU A 313 -14.35 -28.11 12.37
C LEU A 313 -14.02 -28.37 13.85
N TYR A 314 -14.04 -27.32 14.68
CA TYR A 314 -13.75 -27.43 16.11
C TYR A 314 -15.00 -27.74 16.96
N GLY A 315 -16.19 -27.89 16.35
CA GLY A 315 -17.42 -28.21 17.09
C GLY A 315 -17.88 -27.11 18.05
N ILE A 316 -17.47 -25.86 17.81
CA ILE A 316 -17.84 -24.69 18.58
C ILE A 316 -19.04 -24.04 17.87
N GLU A 317 -20.25 -24.61 18.05
CA GLU A 317 -21.52 -24.00 17.66
C GLU A 317 -22.10 -23.09 18.77
#